data_d5cbf741da6a6c7429698ce18cbb9d28
#
_entry.id   d5cbf741da6a6c7429698ce18cbb9d28
#
_cell.length_a   1.000
_cell.length_b   1.000
_cell.length_c   1.000
_cell.angle_alpha   90.00
_cell.angle_beta   90.00
_cell.angle_gamma   90.00
#
_symmetry.space_group_name_H-M   'P 1'
#
loop_
_entity.id
_entity.type
_entity.pdbx_description
1 polymer ?
#
loop_
_entity_poly.entity_id
_entity_poly.type
_entity_poly.pdbx_seq_one_letter_code
_entity_poly.pdbx_strand_id
1 'polypeptide(L)'
;MKLSVVMPVYNEEKTIREIVQRVQDVAIEKEIIIVDDGSDDGTPQVLDDMVNSYDNLVLIRQNRNQGKGAALKEGFKHVTGEIVLIQDADLEYDPKDYDLLLLPILDGRADVVYGSRFLGGPHRVLFFWHYFGNKFLTLLSNMLNNLNLTDMEVGYKVFKRDILDQIHLKSNRFGFEPEFTAKIARLRTRIYEVPITYSGRSYEEGKKITWKDGIVALICIIRFRFFK
;
A
#
# COMPACT_ATOMS: atom_id res chain seq x y z
N MET A 1 -9.07 -11.46 -16.34
CA MET A 1 -8.87 -10.26 -15.51
C MET A 1 -7.42 -10.26 -15.04
N LYS A 2 -6.67 -9.20 -15.32
CA LYS A 2 -5.26 -9.06 -14.94
C LYS A 2 -5.13 -8.15 -13.71
N LEU A 3 -4.35 -8.56 -12.71
CA LEU A 3 -4.01 -7.80 -11.53
C LEU A 3 -2.68 -7.05 -11.75
N SER A 4 -2.60 -5.77 -11.41
CA SER A 4 -1.35 -5.03 -11.30
C SER A 4 -0.96 -4.89 -9.84
N VAL A 5 0.12 -5.55 -9.44
CA VAL A 5 0.71 -5.42 -8.10
C VAL A 5 1.78 -4.34 -8.15
N VAL A 6 1.54 -3.21 -7.47
CA VAL A 6 2.51 -2.11 -7.39
C VAL A 6 3.26 -2.19 -6.08
N MET A 7 4.58 -2.33 -6.16
CA MET A 7 5.45 -2.56 -5.02
C MET A 7 6.50 -1.44 -4.90
N PRO A 8 6.30 -0.47 -4.00
CA PRO A 8 7.33 0.52 -3.68
C PRO A 8 8.41 -0.15 -2.83
N VAL A 9 9.68 0.06 -3.18
CA VAL A 9 10.83 -0.57 -2.53
C VAL A 9 11.85 0.50 -2.15
N TYR A 10 12.38 0.44 -0.93
CA TYR A 10 13.52 1.24 -0.49
C TYR A 10 14.27 0.51 0.62
N ASN A 11 15.52 0.09 0.37
CA ASN A 11 16.38 -0.62 1.31
C ASN A 11 15.70 -1.86 1.92
N GLU A 12 15.38 -2.83 1.06
CA GLU A 12 14.72 -4.09 1.43
C GLU A 12 15.48 -5.31 0.84
N GLU A 13 16.84 -5.27 0.81
CA GLU A 13 17.67 -6.35 0.26
C GLU A 13 17.37 -7.74 0.85
N LYS A 14 16.96 -7.77 2.13
CA LYS A 14 16.70 -9.02 2.87
C LYS A 14 15.31 -9.61 2.60
N THR A 15 14.35 -8.80 2.18
CA THR A 15 12.94 -9.16 2.11
C THR A 15 12.40 -9.23 0.68
N ILE A 16 12.98 -8.44 -0.23
CA ILE A 16 12.44 -8.23 -1.57
C ILE A 16 12.32 -9.53 -2.37
N ARG A 17 13.31 -10.43 -2.31
CA ARG A 17 13.26 -11.71 -3.05
C ARG A 17 12.12 -12.60 -2.53
N GLU A 18 11.96 -12.66 -1.23
CA GLU A 18 10.93 -13.48 -0.61
C GLU A 18 9.52 -12.95 -0.89
N ILE A 19 9.30 -11.64 -0.76
CA ILE A 19 7.95 -11.10 -1.01
C ILE A 19 7.55 -11.23 -2.48
N VAL A 20 8.46 -11.02 -3.42
CA VAL A 20 8.16 -11.23 -4.84
C VAL A 20 7.84 -12.69 -5.12
N GLN A 21 8.57 -13.64 -4.53
CA GLN A 21 8.26 -15.06 -4.67
C GLN A 21 6.87 -15.38 -4.11
N ARG A 22 6.53 -14.88 -2.92
CA ARG A 22 5.19 -15.07 -2.33
C ARG A 22 4.08 -14.47 -3.22
N VAL A 23 4.32 -13.32 -3.83
CA VAL A 23 3.39 -12.72 -4.80
C VAL A 23 3.28 -13.59 -6.05
N GLN A 24 4.39 -14.13 -6.57
CA GLN A 24 4.38 -15.03 -7.73
C GLN A 24 3.58 -16.31 -7.45
N ASP A 25 3.68 -16.85 -6.25
CA ASP A 25 3.00 -18.10 -5.84
C ASP A 25 1.46 -17.96 -5.77
N VAL A 26 0.92 -16.75 -5.71
CA VAL A 26 -0.54 -16.54 -5.77
C VAL A 26 -1.04 -16.89 -7.17
N ALA A 27 -2.02 -17.79 -7.27
CA ALA A 27 -2.56 -18.33 -8.55
C ALA A 27 -3.52 -17.34 -9.25
N ILE A 28 -3.06 -16.11 -9.52
CA ILE A 28 -3.82 -15.05 -10.20
C ILE A 28 -2.96 -14.53 -11.36
N GLU A 29 -3.56 -14.29 -12.53
CA GLU A 29 -2.90 -13.60 -13.63
C GLU A 29 -2.52 -12.17 -13.22
N LYS A 30 -1.24 -11.85 -13.23
CA LYS A 30 -0.73 -10.59 -12.69
C LYS A 30 0.51 -10.07 -13.41
N GLU A 31 0.72 -8.77 -13.30
CA GLU A 31 2.01 -8.12 -13.47
C GLU A 31 2.49 -7.57 -12.12
N ILE A 32 3.78 -7.53 -11.90
CA ILE A 32 4.41 -6.97 -10.71
C ILE A 32 5.24 -5.76 -11.13
N ILE A 33 4.85 -4.58 -10.66
CA ILE A 33 5.51 -3.31 -10.97
C ILE A 33 6.29 -2.91 -9.71
N ILE A 34 7.59 -3.12 -9.74
CA ILE A 34 8.51 -2.76 -8.66
C ILE A 34 9.08 -1.39 -8.95
N VAL A 35 8.96 -0.49 -7.98
CA VAL A 35 9.58 0.84 -8.05
C VAL A 35 10.63 0.95 -6.96
N ASP A 36 11.89 0.86 -7.33
CA ASP A 36 13.03 1.12 -6.45
C ASP A 36 13.19 2.64 -6.25
N ASP A 37 12.89 3.09 -5.04
CA ASP A 37 12.92 4.52 -4.65
C ASP A 37 14.35 4.97 -4.30
N GLY A 38 15.32 4.59 -5.12
CA GLY A 38 16.73 4.99 -4.97
C GLY A 38 17.38 4.33 -3.75
N SER A 39 17.28 3.00 -3.65
CA SER A 39 17.94 2.21 -2.60
C SER A 39 19.46 2.36 -2.66
N ASP A 40 20.11 2.38 -1.48
CA ASP A 40 21.55 2.51 -1.29
C ASP A 40 22.21 1.29 -0.59
N ASP A 41 21.43 0.20 -0.40
CA ASP A 41 21.89 -1.11 0.07
C ASP A 41 22.03 -2.11 -1.11
N GLY A 42 22.00 -3.41 -0.84
CA GLY A 42 22.04 -4.49 -1.85
C GLY A 42 20.75 -4.68 -2.65
N THR A 43 19.69 -3.91 -2.39
CA THR A 43 18.39 -4.03 -3.10
C THR A 43 18.51 -3.92 -4.63
N PRO A 44 19.24 -2.95 -5.20
CA PRO A 44 19.35 -2.82 -6.66
C PRO A 44 19.92 -4.08 -7.32
N GLN A 45 20.94 -4.70 -6.73
CA GLN A 45 21.58 -5.92 -7.23
C GLN A 45 20.62 -7.10 -7.21
N VAL A 46 19.87 -7.26 -6.09
CA VAL A 46 18.85 -8.31 -5.97
C VAL A 46 17.76 -8.15 -7.03
N LEU A 47 17.31 -6.92 -7.28
CA LEU A 47 16.30 -6.62 -8.30
C LEU A 47 16.79 -6.88 -9.73
N ASP A 48 18.07 -6.61 -10.03
CA ASP A 48 18.67 -6.93 -11.35
C ASP A 48 18.67 -8.42 -11.64
N ASP A 49 18.99 -9.24 -10.63
CA ASP A 49 18.94 -10.70 -10.76
C ASP A 49 17.51 -11.20 -11.01
N MET A 50 16.52 -10.56 -10.39
CA MET A 50 15.14 -11.00 -10.42
C MET A 50 14.42 -10.62 -11.72
N VAL A 51 14.71 -9.46 -12.29
CA VAL A 51 14.03 -8.97 -13.49
C VAL A 51 14.20 -9.92 -14.66
N ASN A 52 15.33 -10.61 -14.74
CA ASN A 52 15.62 -11.61 -15.77
C ASN A 52 14.96 -12.98 -15.52
N SER A 53 14.37 -13.17 -14.34
CA SER A 53 13.79 -14.46 -13.92
C SER A 53 12.28 -14.52 -14.10
N TYR A 54 11.60 -13.38 -14.34
CA TYR A 54 10.15 -13.30 -14.40
C TYR A 54 9.68 -12.39 -15.55
N ASP A 55 8.95 -12.94 -16.51
CA ASP A 55 8.43 -12.21 -17.68
C ASP A 55 7.34 -11.17 -17.32
N ASN A 56 6.70 -11.32 -16.15
CA ASN A 56 5.63 -10.45 -15.69
C ASN A 56 6.11 -9.37 -14.68
N LEU A 57 7.44 -9.18 -14.55
CA LEU A 57 8.01 -8.21 -13.62
C LEU A 57 8.51 -6.97 -14.39
N VAL A 58 8.05 -5.79 -13.98
CA VAL A 58 8.47 -4.49 -14.50
C VAL A 58 9.26 -3.78 -13.39
N LEU A 59 10.52 -3.44 -13.64
CA LEU A 59 11.37 -2.73 -12.70
C LEU A 59 11.58 -1.28 -13.14
N ILE A 60 11.28 -0.34 -12.25
CA ILE A 60 11.46 1.09 -12.42
C ILE A 60 12.40 1.59 -11.32
N ARG A 61 13.34 2.47 -11.65
CA ARG A 61 14.29 3.03 -10.69
C ARG A 61 14.19 4.54 -10.61
N GLN A 62 14.18 5.06 -9.41
CA GLN A 62 14.32 6.48 -9.13
C GLN A 62 15.79 6.80 -8.80
N ASN A 63 16.26 7.97 -9.20
CA ASN A 63 17.65 8.37 -8.97
C ASN A 63 17.98 8.65 -7.50
N ARG A 64 16.98 8.84 -6.64
CA ARG A 64 17.11 9.12 -5.21
C ARG A 64 15.81 8.82 -4.49
N ASN A 65 15.86 8.61 -3.19
CA ASN A 65 14.68 8.45 -2.35
C ASN A 65 13.78 9.70 -2.39
N GLN A 66 12.56 9.51 -2.85
CA GLN A 66 11.50 10.53 -2.91
C GLN A 66 10.32 10.17 -1.99
N GLY A 67 10.26 8.94 -1.51
CA GLY A 67 9.27 8.39 -0.57
C GLY A 67 8.21 7.52 -1.22
N LYS A 68 7.55 6.71 -0.39
CA LYS A 68 6.55 5.70 -0.79
C LYS A 68 5.51 6.24 -1.77
N GLY A 69 4.92 7.40 -1.47
CA GLY A 69 3.91 8.01 -2.34
C GLY A 69 4.46 8.39 -3.72
N ALA A 70 5.73 8.81 -3.82
CA ALA A 70 6.37 9.10 -5.10
C ALA A 70 6.59 7.81 -5.91
N ALA A 71 7.07 6.75 -5.26
CA ALA A 71 7.24 5.45 -5.89
C ALA A 71 5.91 4.87 -6.37
N LEU A 72 4.84 4.94 -5.56
CA LEU A 72 3.51 4.50 -5.96
C LEU A 72 2.98 5.29 -7.18
N LYS A 73 3.10 6.63 -7.17
CA LYS A 73 2.70 7.46 -8.32
C LYS A 73 3.44 7.09 -9.60
N GLU A 74 4.71 6.77 -9.51
CA GLU A 74 5.48 6.31 -10.66
C GLU A 74 4.99 4.94 -11.12
N GLY A 75 4.83 3.98 -10.20
CA GLY A 75 4.31 2.65 -10.52
C GLY A 75 2.93 2.67 -11.17
N PHE A 76 2.04 3.55 -10.72
CA PHE A 76 0.68 3.68 -11.27
C PHE A 76 0.65 4.09 -12.75
N LYS A 77 1.69 4.73 -13.28
CA LYS A 77 1.78 5.07 -14.72
C LYS A 77 1.99 3.85 -15.61
N HIS A 78 2.44 2.73 -15.04
CA HIS A 78 2.79 1.50 -15.76
C HIS A 78 1.74 0.39 -15.59
N VAL A 79 0.67 0.65 -14.84
CA VAL A 79 -0.42 -0.29 -14.61
C VAL A 79 -1.17 -0.60 -15.90
N THR A 80 -1.28 -1.89 -16.25
CA THR A 80 -2.06 -2.37 -17.40
C THR A 80 -3.25 -3.24 -17.01
N GLY A 81 -3.26 -3.79 -15.79
CA GLY A 81 -4.34 -4.61 -15.27
C GLY A 81 -5.62 -3.82 -14.95
N GLU A 82 -6.72 -4.51 -14.82
CA GLU A 82 -8.03 -3.95 -14.49
C GLU A 82 -8.18 -3.58 -13.02
N ILE A 83 -7.42 -4.26 -12.16
CA ILE A 83 -7.37 -4.05 -10.71
C ILE A 83 -5.93 -3.76 -10.30
N VAL A 84 -5.77 -2.83 -9.38
CA VAL A 84 -4.49 -2.42 -8.79
C VAL A 84 -4.45 -2.85 -7.33
N LEU A 85 -3.34 -3.47 -6.92
CA LEU A 85 -3.06 -3.82 -5.54
C LEU A 85 -1.72 -3.21 -5.14
N ILE A 86 -1.67 -2.56 -3.99
CA ILE A 86 -0.44 -2.05 -3.39
C ILE A 86 0.12 -3.12 -2.44
N GLN A 87 1.36 -3.56 -2.68
CA GLN A 87 2.10 -4.51 -1.86
C GLN A 87 3.36 -3.84 -1.30
N ASP A 88 3.48 -3.77 0.02
CA ASP A 88 4.73 -3.34 0.65
C ASP A 88 5.80 -4.46 0.60
N ALA A 89 7.07 -4.08 0.47
CA ALA A 89 8.17 -5.02 0.24
C ALA A 89 8.74 -5.65 1.52
N ASP A 90 8.16 -5.38 2.68
CA ASP A 90 8.75 -5.60 4.00
C ASP A 90 8.29 -6.86 4.75
N LEU A 91 7.54 -7.76 4.09
CA LEU A 91 6.96 -8.99 4.66
C LEU A 91 5.96 -8.78 5.80
N GLU A 92 5.56 -7.53 6.11
CA GLU A 92 4.55 -7.29 7.16
C GLU A 92 3.15 -7.77 6.75
N TYR A 93 2.87 -7.81 5.42
CA TYR A 93 1.61 -8.29 4.84
C TYR A 93 1.84 -9.58 4.06
N ASP A 94 0.88 -10.51 4.11
CA ASP A 94 0.97 -11.80 3.42
C ASP A 94 0.14 -11.80 2.12
N PRO A 95 0.75 -12.10 0.95
CA PRO A 95 0.02 -12.24 -0.32
C PRO A 95 -1.08 -13.32 -0.34
N LYS A 96 -1.11 -14.23 0.62
CA LYS A 96 -2.23 -15.18 0.81
C LYS A 96 -3.57 -14.49 1.07
N ASP A 97 -3.55 -13.23 1.53
CA ASP A 97 -4.76 -12.44 1.73
C ASP A 97 -5.33 -11.85 0.42
N TYR A 98 -4.68 -12.03 -0.74
CA TYR A 98 -5.12 -11.45 -2.01
C TYR A 98 -6.52 -11.88 -2.42
N ASP A 99 -6.88 -13.14 -2.25
CA ASP A 99 -8.22 -13.63 -2.59
C ASP A 99 -9.30 -12.89 -1.77
N LEU A 100 -9.03 -12.68 -0.48
CA LEU A 100 -9.94 -11.95 0.41
C LEU A 100 -10.05 -10.47 0.03
N LEU A 101 -8.93 -9.85 -0.33
CA LEU A 101 -8.87 -8.45 -0.76
C LEU A 101 -9.58 -8.22 -2.11
N LEU A 102 -9.47 -9.17 -3.03
CA LEU A 102 -10.02 -9.05 -4.38
C LEU A 102 -11.53 -9.36 -4.44
N LEU A 103 -12.01 -10.27 -3.60
CA LEU A 103 -13.37 -10.79 -3.64
C LEU A 103 -14.45 -9.69 -3.72
N PRO A 104 -14.45 -8.61 -2.91
CA PRO A 104 -15.50 -7.59 -2.98
C PRO A 104 -15.51 -6.79 -4.30
N ILE A 105 -14.38 -6.71 -5.02
CA ILE A 105 -14.30 -6.09 -6.36
C ILE A 105 -14.81 -7.07 -7.42
N LEU A 106 -14.40 -8.32 -7.31
CA LEU A 106 -14.76 -9.38 -8.29
C LEU A 106 -16.25 -9.67 -8.34
N ASP A 107 -16.90 -9.65 -7.18
CA ASP A 107 -18.36 -9.84 -7.08
C ASP A 107 -19.16 -8.54 -7.28
N GLY A 108 -18.47 -7.44 -7.61
CA GLY A 108 -19.09 -6.17 -8.00
C GLY A 108 -19.60 -5.32 -6.83
N ARG A 109 -19.34 -5.69 -5.57
CA ARG A 109 -19.76 -4.92 -4.39
C ARG A 109 -18.90 -3.69 -4.12
N ALA A 110 -17.60 -3.74 -4.44
CA ALA A 110 -16.65 -2.70 -4.13
C ALA A 110 -15.99 -2.09 -5.37
N ASP A 111 -15.54 -0.86 -5.24
CA ASP A 111 -14.62 -0.19 -6.17
C ASP A 111 -13.23 -0.05 -5.54
N VAL A 112 -13.16 0.01 -4.20
CA VAL A 112 -11.94 0.07 -3.38
C VAL A 112 -12.08 -0.86 -2.19
N VAL A 113 -11.02 -1.62 -1.89
CA VAL A 113 -10.94 -2.49 -0.70
C VAL A 113 -9.69 -2.13 0.10
N TYR A 114 -9.87 -1.95 1.39
CA TYR A 114 -8.81 -1.81 2.39
C TYR A 114 -8.61 -3.14 3.11
N GLY A 115 -7.38 -3.56 3.26
CA GLY A 115 -7.07 -4.52 4.31
C GLY A 115 -7.16 -3.83 5.67
N SER A 116 -7.51 -4.54 6.73
CA SER A 116 -7.46 -4.00 8.08
C SER A 116 -6.74 -4.93 9.03
N ARG A 117 -5.78 -4.38 9.76
CA ARG A 117 -5.04 -5.07 10.83
C ARG A 117 -5.89 -5.23 12.10
N PHE A 118 -7.06 -4.60 12.15
CA PHE A 118 -7.90 -4.47 13.36
C PHE A 118 -9.29 -5.09 13.24
N LEU A 119 -9.62 -5.72 12.12
CA LEU A 119 -10.92 -6.41 11.89
C LEU A 119 -10.92 -7.89 12.32
N GLY A 120 -9.93 -8.35 13.11
CA GLY A 120 -9.93 -9.68 13.67
C GLY A 120 -9.12 -10.73 12.90
N GLY A 121 -8.30 -10.37 11.94
CA GLY A 121 -7.28 -11.26 11.35
C GLY A 121 -6.15 -11.56 12.34
N PRO A 122 -5.37 -12.64 12.11
CA PRO A 122 -4.17 -12.90 12.90
C PRO A 122 -3.19 -11.75 12.79
N HIS A 123 -2.72 -11.23 13.92
CA HIS A 123 -1.73 -10.16 13.93
C HIS A 123 -0.75 -10.31 15.08
N ARG A 124 0.49 -9.89 14.86
CA ARG A 124 1.51 -9.80 15.89
C ARG A 124 1.19 -8.66 16.85
N VAL A 125 1.10 -8.95 18.13
CA VAL A 125 0.91 -7.92 19.18
C VAL A 125 2.23 -7.16 19.35
N LEU A 126 2.18 -5.84 19.14
CA LEU A 126 3.34 -4.96 19.23
C LEU A 126 3.04 -3.72 20.12
N PHE A 127 3.38 -2.54 19.66
CA PHE A 127 3.43 -1.31 20.43
C PHE A 127 2.07 -0.65 20.63
N PHE A 128 1.65 -0.47 21.88
CA PHE A 128 0.40 0.21 22.24
C PHE A 128 0.29 1.62 21.64
N TRP A 129 1.35 2.43 21.73
CA TRP A 129 1.31 3.82 21.25
C TRP A 129 1.19 3.92 19.72
N HIS A 130 1.73 2.98 18.97
CA HIS A 130 1.50 2.91 17.52
C HIS A 130 0.06 2.55 17.18
N TYR A 131 -0.52 1.61 17.92
CA TYR A 131 -1.93 1.26 17.78
C TYR A 131 -2.82 2.48 18.10
N PHE A 132 -2.57 3.15 19.24
CA PHE A 132 -3.33 4.33 19.65
C PHE A 132 -3.23 5.47 18.63
N GLY A 133 -2.02 5.78 18.16
CA GLY A 133 -1.79 6.80 17.12
C GLY A 133 -2.53 6.48 15.82
N ASN A 134 -2.47 5.22 15.36
CA ASN A 134 -3.20 4.78 14.17
C ASN A 134 -4.73 4.93 14.36
N LYS A 135 -5.27 4.50 15.48
CA LYS A 135 -6.71 4.65 15.79
C LYS A 135 -7.14 6.11 15.83
N PHE A 136 -6.31 6.99 16.40
CA PHE A 136 -6.59 8.42 16.43
C PHE A 136 -6.61 9.04 15.03
N LEU A 137 -5.62 8.74 14.19
CA LEU A 137 -5.56 9.22 12.80
C LEU A 137 -6.74 8.68 11.97
N THR A 138 -7.06 7.41 12.14
CA THR A 138 -8.22 6.78 11.46
C THR A 138 -9.54 7.44 11.91
N LEU A 139 -9.73 7.68 13.22
CA LEU A 139 -10.92 8.38 13.73
C LEU A 139 -11.06 9.77 13.13
N LEU A 140 -9.99 10.55 13.12
CA LEU A 140 -10.01 11.90 12.54
C LEU A 140 -10.30 11.87 11.04
N SER A 141 -9.68 10.96 10.30
CA SER A 141 -9.95 10.75 8.88
C SER A 141 -11.42 10.39 8.62
N ASN A 142 -11.97 9.47 9.42
CA ASN A 142 -13.37 9.07 9.34
C ASN A 142 -14.34 10.24 9.58
N MET A 143 -14.11 11.01 10.64
CA MET A 143 -14.93 12.20 10.94
C MET A 143 -14.92 13.21 9.80
N LEU A 144 -13.75 13.50 9.24
CA LEU A 144 -13.61 14.51 8.19
C LEU A 144 -14.13 14.03 6.82
N ASN A 145 -14.02 12.74 6.50
CA ASN A 145 -14.42 12.19 5.21
C ASN A 145 -15.76 11.47 5.24
N ASN A 146 -16.44 11.41 6.40
CA ASN A 146 -17.68 10.67 6.63
C ASN A 146 -17.57 9.19 6.24
N LEU A 147 -16.53 8.52 6.79
CA LEU A 147 -16.26 7.11 6.63
C LEU A 147 -16.30 6.40 7.99
N ASN A 148 -16.22 5.06 7.98
CA ASN A 148 -16.15 4.24 9.18
C ASN A 148 -15.07 3.15 9.08
N LEU A 149 -13.94 3.48 8.47
CA LEU A 149 -12.78 2.58 8.38
C LEU A 149 -12.25 2.23 9.77
N THR A 150 -11.71 1.04 9.91
CA THR A 150 -11.03 0.61 11.14
C THR A 150 -9.51 0.84 11.08
N ASP A 151 -8.94 0.93 9.86
CA ASP A 151 -7.50 1.10 9.61
C ASP A 151 -7.20 1.89 8.33
N MET A 152 -7.18 3.21 8.41
CA MET A 152 -6.91 4.09 7.28
C MET A 152 -5.44 4.01 6.80
N GLU A 153 -4.50 3.81 7.73
CA GLU A 153 -3.05 3.81 7.49
C GLU A 153 -2.51 2.48 6.95
N VAL A 154 -3.36 1.49 6.70
CA VAL A 154 -2.93 0.19 6.16
C VAL A 154 -2.27 0.34 4.79
N GLY A 155 -1.20 -0.43 4.51
CA GLY A 155 -0.56 -0.48 3.19
C GLY A 155 -1.43 -1.17 2.15
N TYR A 156 -2.06 -2.29 2.50
CA TYR A 156 -2.92 -3.04 1.59
C TYR A 156 -4.16 -2.26 1.16
N LYS A 157 -4.11 -1.79 -0.07
CA LYS A 157 -5.24 -1.17 -0.76
C LYS A 157 -5.38 -1.80 -2.13
N VAL A 158 -6.60 -2.21 -2.46
CA VAL A 158 -6.97 -2.77 -3.77
C VAL A 158 -8.06 -1.91 -4.36
N PHE A 159 -7.96 -1.60 -5.64
CA PHE A 159 -8.94 -0.74 -6.29
C PHE A 159 -8.99 -0.97 -7.80
N LYS A 160 -10.08 -0.60 -8.43
CA LYS A 160 -10.23 -0.61 -9.89
C LYS A 160 -9.29 0.41 -10.52
N ARG A 161 -8.67 0.07 -11.65
CA ARG A 161 -7.71 0.94 -12.34
C ARG A 161 -8.29 2.31 -12.74
N ASP A 162 -9.57 2.36 -13.12
CA ASP A 162 -10.23 3.59 -13.52
C ASP A 162 -10.29 4.68 -12.44
N ILE A 163 -10.07 4.31 -11.18
CA ILE A 163 -9.90 5.26 -10.07
C ILE A 163 -8.64 6.13 -10.27
N LEU A 164 -7.58 5.59 -10.86
CA LEU A 164 -6.34 6.35 -11.10
C LEU A 164 -6.58 7.53 -12.04
N ASP A 165 -7.49 7.40 -12.99
CA ASP A 165 -7.84 8.48 -13.93
C ASP A 165 -8.64 9.59 -13.26
N GLN A 166 -9.28 9.32 -12.12
CA GLN A 166 -10.15 10.23 -11.39
C GLN A 166 -9.46 10.93 -10.22
N ILE A 167 -8.29 10.45 -9.79
CA ILE A 167 -7.55 11.02 -8.65
C ILE A 167 -6.18 11.52 -9.10
N HIS A 168 -5.79 12.69 -8.59
CA HIS A 168 -4.44 13.23 -8.80
C HIS A 168 -3.69 13.28 -7.47
N LEU A 169 -2.76 12.34 -7.27
CA LEU A 169 -1.99 12.18 -6.02
C LEU A 169 -0.81 13.16 -5.99
N LYS A 170 -0.63 13.86 -4.87
CA LYS A 170 0.39 14.90 -4.66
C LYS A 170 1.47 14.47 -3.66
N SER A 171 1.08 13.73 -2.62
CA SER A 171 1.99 13.32 -1.54
C SER A 171 3.09 12.39 -2.06
N ASN A 172 4.33 12.66 -1.61
CA ASN A 172 5.49 11.85 -1.99
C ASN A 172 5.89 10.84 -0.91
N ARG A 173 5.54 11.07 0.35
CA ARG A 173 5.92 10.24 1.50
C ARG A 173 4.68 9.63 2.17
N PHE A 174 4.69 9.48 3.48
CA PHE A 174 3.60 8.90 4.30
C PHE A 174 2.31 9.74 4.37
N GLY A 175 2.13 10.72 3.52
CA GLY A 175 0.85 11.39 3.28
C GLY A 175 0.00 10.72 2.20
N PHE A 176 0.48 9.63 1.59
CA PHE A 176 -0.26 8.92 0.55
C PHE A 176 -1.57 8.32 1.07
N GLU A 177 -1.53 7.60 2.17
CA GLU A 177 -2.68 6.91 2.74
C GLU A 177 -3.84 7.87 3.08
N PRO A 178 -3.62 8.97 3.84
CA PRO A 178 -4.69 9.94 4.09
C PRO A 178 -5.13 10.71 2.83
N GLU A 179 -4.22 11.02 1.90
CA GLU A 179 -4.58 11.66 0.65
C GLU A 179 -5.46 10.77 -0.22
N PHE A 180 -5.06 9.52 -0.42
CA PHE A 180 -5.83 8.54 -1.18
C PHE A 180 -7.23 8.39 -0.58
N THR A 181 -7.32 8.18 0.74
CA THR A 181 -8.58 8.04 1.46
C THR A 181 -9.50 9.25 1.28
N ALA A 182 -8.98 10.47 1.43
CA ALA A 182 -9.78 11.68 1.23
C ALA A 182 -10.31 11.82 -0.21
N LYS A 183 -9.51 11.41 -1.20
CA LYS A 183 -9.89 11.49 -2.62
C LYS A 183 -10.94 10.47 -3.02
N ILE A 184 -10.79 9.21 -2.63
CA ILE A 184 -11.79 8.18 -2.91
C ILE A 184 -13.12 8.45 -2.18
N ALA A 185 -13.07 8.99 -0.96
CA ALA A 185 -14.29 9.42 -0.25
C ALA A 185 -15.05 10.52 -1.03
N ARG A 186 -14.33 11.47 -1.65
CA ARG A 186 -14.95 12.50 -2.50
C ARG A 186 -15.58 11.94 -3.76
N LEU A 187 -15.00 10.90 -4.35
CA LEU A 187 -15.57 10.22 -5.52
C LEU A 187 -16.82 9.41 -5.18
N ARG A 188 -17.13 9.25 -3.88
CA ARG A 188 -18.24 8.41 -3.38
C ARG A 188 -18.15 6.98 -3.88
N THR A 189 -16.93 6.44 -3.97
CA THR A 189 -16.68 5.05 -4.33
C THR A 189 -17.24 4.10 -3.27
N ARG A 190 -17.57 2.88 -3.70
CA ARG A 190 -17.98 1.82 -2.76
C ARG A 190 -16.73 1.23 -2.12
N ILE A 191 -16.50 1.58 -0.85
CA ILE A 191 -15.33 1.16 -0.08
C ILE A 191 -15.71 -0.02 0.81
N TYR A 192 -14.87 -1.06 0.81
CA TYR A 192 -14.97 -2.21 1.71
C TYR A 192 -13.71 -2.33 2.54
N GLU A 193 -13.82 -2.90 3.74
CA GLU A 193 -12.70 -3.38 4.54
C GLU A 193 -12.78 -4.89 4.72
N VAL A 194 -11.62 -5.56 4.67
CA VAL A 194 -11.49 -6.99 4.97
C VAL A 194 -10.37 -7.21 5.98
N PRO A 195 -10.48 -8.20 6.87
CA PRO A 195 -9.39 -8.54 7.79
C PRO A 195 -8.19 -9.09 7.02
N ILE A 196 -6.99 -8.74 7.46
CA ILE A 196 -5.74 -9.25 6.89
C ILE A 196 -4.83 -9.80 7.97
N THR A 197 -3.91 -10.67 7.55
CA THR A 197 -2.79 -11.12 8.37
C THR A 197 -1.75 -10.01 8.48
N TYR A 198 -1.23 -9.76 9.69
CA TYR A 198 -0.24 -8.72 9.90
C TYR A 198 0.90 -9.19 10.83
N SER A 199 2.11 -9.16 10.31
CA SER A 199 3.35 -9.52 11.02
C SER A 199 4.27 -8.30 11.14
N GLY A 200 3.84 -7.28 11.91
CA GLY A 200 4.59 -6.03 12.04
C GLY A 200 5.99 -6.23 12.57
N ARG A 201 6.95 -5.41 12.10
CA ARG A 201 8.36 -5.41 12.51
C ARG A 201 8.57 -4.61 13.80
N SER A 202 9.52 -5.06 14.63
CA SER A 202 10.08 -4.24 15.73
C SER A 202 11.08 -3.22 15.16
N TYR A 203 11.54 -2.29 16.02
CA TYR A 203 12.60 -1.34 15.62
C TYR A 203 13.92 -2.05 15.30
N GLU A 204 14.24 -3.14 16.01
CA GLU A 204 15.41 -3.99 15.76
C GLU A 204 15.31 -4.73 14.41
N GLU A 205 14.09 -5.02 13.97
CA GLU A 205 13.78 -5.65 12.69
C GLU A 205 13.65 -4.61 11.53
N GLY A 206 14.00 -3.34 11.76
CA GLY A 206 14.07 -2.32 10.72
C GLY A 206 12.79 -1.49 10.50
N LYS A 207 11.93 -1.34 11.51
CA LYS A 207 10.76 -0.45 11.42
C LYS A 207 11.18 0.99 11.15
N LYS A 208 10.70 1.55 10.05
CA LYS A 208 11.11 2.89 9.54
C LYS A 208 10.19 4.03 10.00
N ILE A 209 8.95 3.74 10.44
CA ILE A 209 7.94 4.75 10.81
C ILE A 209 8.24 5.37 12.17
N THR A 210 8.15 6.70 12.26
CA THR A 210 8.42 7.51 13.46
C THR A 210 7.19 8.35 13.85
N TRP A 211 7.20 8.95 15.05
CA TRP A 211 6.15 9.87 15.49
C TRP A 211 5.99 11.12 14.59
N LYS A 212 7.07 11.53 13.88
CA LYS A 212 7.04 12.65 12.92
C LYS A 212 6.13 12.33 11.74
N ASP A 213 6.08 11.08 11.31
CA ASP A 213 5.22 10.62 10.22
C ASP A 213 3.74 10.72 10.61
N GLY A 214 3.43 10.48 11.89
CA GLY A 214 2.09 10.70 12.45
C GLY A 214 1.64 12.17 12.39
N ILE A 215 2.54 13.14 12.65
CA ILE A 215 2.23 14.57 12.49
C ILE A 215 2.01 14.90 11.01
N VAL A 216 2.82 14.37 10.11
CA VAL A 216 2.63 14.56 8.67
C VAL A 216 1.29 14.01 8.22
N ALA A 217 0.91 12.80 8.66
CA ALA A 217 -0.38 12.20 8.36
C ALA A 217 -1.54 13.09 8.87
N LEU A 218 -1.45 13.60 10.10
CA LEU A 218 -2.44 14.52 10.67
C LEU A 218 -2.64 15.76 9.80
N ILE A 219 -1.54 16.41 9.38
CA ILE A 219 -1.58 17.57 8.49
C ILE A 219 -2.21 17.19 7.14
N CYS A 220 -1.86 16.03 6.58
CA CYS A 220 -2.39 15.54 5.31
C CYS A 220 -3.90 15.27 5.40
N ILE A 221 -4.39 14.65 6.49
CA ILE A 221 -5.82 14.40 6.70
C ILE A 221 -6.61 15.73 6.61
N ILE A 222 -6.16 16.76 7.33
CA ILE A 222 -6.82 18.08 7.33
C ILE A 222 -6.68 18.74 5.96
N ARG A 223 -5.46 18.77 5.41
CA ARG A 223 -5.17 19.42 4.13
C ARG A 223 -6.03 18.87 3.00
N PHE A 224 -6.02 17.55 2.80
CA PHE A 224 -6.70 16.93 1.67
C PHE A 224 -8.22 16.86 1.82
N ARG A 225 -8.74 17.10 3.01
CA ARG A 225 -10.18 17.31 3.19
C ARG A 225 -10.64 18.67 2.68
N PHE A 226 -9.91 19.75 2.98
CA PHE A 226 -10.34 21.11 2.74
C PHE A 226 -9.72 21.74 1.48
N PHE A 227 -8.55 21.27 1.07
CA PHE A 227 -7.84 21.83 -0.09
C PHE A 227 -7.64 20.75 -1.17
N LYS A 228 -7.77 21.16 -2.45
CA LYS A 228 -7.58 20.26 -3.62
C LYS A 228 -6.11 20.10 -3.96
#